data_28ae5997ee330952265d555a87442d48
#
_entry.id   28ae5997ee330952265d555a87442d48
#
_cell.length_a   1.000
_cell.length_b   1.000
_cell.length_c   1.000
_cell.angle_alpha   90.00
_cell.angle_beta   90.00
_cell.angle_gamma   90.00
#
_symmetry.space_group_name_H-M   'P 1'
#
loop_
_entity.id
_entity.type
_entity.pdbx_description
1 polymer ?
#
loop_
_entity_poly.entity_id
_entity_poly.type
_entity_poly.pdbx_seq_one_letter_code
_entity_poly.pdbx_strand_id
1 'polypeptide(L)'
;DRQDAALAGIIDPDYEFTTELIGKENAKIINNLTVDIIEHSYGKDYIALSDKAFSDLSLAKKENYEVIYKDKNMNNQYNSIIKPMFEDIYYKLLDDIKKNDEDSMIFKHHINPIGDALRKYQSIDYLSEENNQIVVDYIASMTDDYFIALYKFLFPESKYSVEYEPYFKLI
;
A
#
# COMPACT_ATOMS: atom_id res chain seq x y z
N ASP A 1 -3.15 -0.78 11.14
CA ASP A 1 -1.91 -1.56 11.33
C ASP A 1 -1.91 -2.43 12.60
N ARG A 2 -2.16 -1.84 13.81
CA ARG A 2 -2.07 -2.57 15.10
C ARG A 2 -3.08 -3.71 15.22
N GLN A 3 -4.32 -3.44 14.85
CA GLN A 3 -5.40 -4.42 14.89
C GLN A 3 -5.15 -5.53 13.86
N ASP A 4 -4.72 -5.17 12.66
CA ASP A 4 -4.42 -6.14 11.60
C ASP A 4 -3.20 -7.00 11.97
N ALA A 5 -2.18 -6.41 12.60
CA ALA A 5 -1.02 -7.15 13.10
C ALA A 5 -1.39 -8.16 14.20
N ALA A 6 -2.32 -7.80 15.08
CA ALA A 6 -2.83 -8.73 16.10
C ALA A 6 -3.65 -9.86 15.46
N LEU A 7 -4.53 -9.56 14.51
CA LEU A 7 -5.30 -10.56 13.78
C LEU A 7 -4.40 -11.50 12.96
N ALA A 8 -3.32 -10.98 12.41
CA ALA A 8 -2.31 -11.78 11.68
C ALA A 8 -1.35 -12.55 12.61
N GLY A 9 -1.48 -12.41 13.94
CA GLY A 9 -0.60 -13.07 14.90
C GLY A 9 0.84 -12.54 14.93
N ILE A 10 1.07 -11.33 14.39
CA ILE A 10 2.39 -10.67 14.38
C ILE A 10 2.72 -10.10 15.74
N ILE A 11 1.70 -9.58 16.44
CA ILE A 11 1.78 -9.11 17.82
C ILE A 11 0.74 -9.80 18.68
N ASP A 12 1.01 -9.85 19.99
CA ASP A 12 0.04 -10.32 20.97
C ASP A 12 -1.20 -9.40 20.93
N PRO A 13 -2.45 -9.95 20.87
CA PRO A 13 -3.67 -9.15 20.95
C PRO A 13 -3.73 -8.24 22.19
N ASP A 14 -3.11 -8.67 23.30
CA ASP A 14 -3.05 -7.93 24.55
C ASP A 14 -1.82 -7.00 24.65
N TYR A 15 -1.04 -6.84 23.56
CA TYR A 15 0.12 -5.96 23.55
C TYR A 15 -0.26 -4.52 23.88
N GLU A 16 0.35 -3.99 24.94
CA GLU A 16 0.10 -2.63 25.40
C GLU A 16 1.06 -1.63 24.75
N PHE A 17 0.51 -0.78 23.88
CA PHE A 17 1.23 0.34 23.30
C PHE A 17 1.36 1.49 24.29
N THR A 18 2.48 2.21 24.24
CA THR A 18 2.84 3.25 25.21
C THR A 18 2.22 4.62 24.92
N THR A 19 1.51 4.76 23.79
CA THR A 19 0.83 6.03 23.45
C THR A 19 -0.31 6.33 24.41
N GLU A 20 -0.35 7.57 24.92
CA GLU A 20 -1.32 8.02 25.94
C GLU A 20 -2.34 9.01 25.38
N LEU A 21 -1.84 10.15 24.86
CA LEU A 21 -2.66 11.28 24.44
C LEU A 21 -3.52 10.96 23.22
N ILE A 22 -2.91 10.41 22.19
CA ILE A 22 -3.62 10.07 20.95
C ILE A 22 -4.48 8.82 21.11
N GLY A 23 -4.25 8.01 22.14
CA GLY A 23 -4.99 6.77 22.39
C GLY A 23 -4.41 5.55 21.66
N LYS A 24 -5.08 4.41 21.84
CA LYS A 24 -4.63 3.09 21.37
C LYS A 24 -5.49 2.53 20.23
N GLU A 25 -6.73 2.99 20.09
CA GLU A 25 -7.70 2.54 19.11
C GLU A 25 -7.79 3.51 17.93
N ASN A 26 -7.98 3.00 16.70
CA ASN A 26 -8.07 3.83 15.49
C ASN A 26 -9.05 5.00 15.62
N ALA A 27 -10.26 4.75 16.13
CA ALA A 27 -11.27 5.80 16.29
C ALA A 27 -10.81 6.90 17.25
N LYS A 28 -10.17 6.52 18.37
CA LYS A 28 -9.63 7.48 19.35
C LYS A 28 -8.44 8.25 18.78
N ILE A 29 -7.53 7.57 18.08
CA ILE A 29 -6.36 8.19 17.46
C ILE A 29 -6.81 9.25 16.46
N ILE A 30 -7.72 8.92 15.55
CA ILE A 30 -8.24 9.85 14.55
C ILE A 30 -8.95 11.04 15.23
N ASN A 31 -9.84 10.76 16.18
CA ASN A 31 -10.57 11.81 16.88
C ASN A 31 -9.62 12.76 17.61
N ASN A 32 -8.71 12.23 18.42
CA ASN A 32 -7.83 13.05 19.27
C ASN A 32 -6.86 13.88 18.44
N LEU A 33 -6.29 13.30 17.35
CA LEU A 33 -5.45 14.06 16.43
C LEU A 33 -6.25 15.14 15.68
N THR A 34 -7.47 14.85 15.26
CA THR A 34 -8.33 15.83 14.57
C THR A 34 -8.66 17.01 15.49
N VAL A 35 -9.04 16.73 16.72
CA VAL A 35 -9.33 17.78 17.73
C VAL A 35 -8.09 18.60 18.01
N ASP A 36 -6.95 17.97 18.24
CA ASP A 36 -5.67 18.68 18.50
C ASP A 36 -5.27 19.57 17.31
N ILE A 37 -5.39 19.09 16.08
CA ILE A 37 -5.13 19.90 14.87
C ILE A 37 -6.06 21.10 14.81
N ILE A 38 -7.36 20.94 15.06
CA ILE A 38 -8.33 22.02 15.02
C ILE A 38 -7.98 23.07 16.08
N GLU A 39 -7.75 22.66 17.32
CA GLU A 39 -7.44 23.56 18.43
C GLU A 39 -6.15 24.35 18.22
N HIS A 40 -5.13 23.73 17.61
CA HIS A 40 -3.83 24.37 17.41
C HIS A 40 -3.69 25.11 16.08
N SER A 41 -4.61 24.90 15.13
CA SER A 41 -4.62 25.55 13.82
C SER A 41 -5.69 26.65 13.70
N TYR A 42 -6.75 26.63 14.51
CA TYR A 42 -7.86 27.57 14.39
C TYR A 42 -7.38 29.03 14.51
N GLY A 43 -7.75 29.85 13.53
CA GLY A 43 -7.35 31.24 13.44
C GLY A 43 -5.91 31.51 13.03
N LYS A 44 -5.19 30.48 12.56
CA LYS A 44 -3.83 30.58 12.02
C LYS A 44 -3.83 30.33 10.51
N ASP A 45 -2.78 30.76 9.84
CA ASP A 45 -2.55 30.54 8.40
C ASP A 45 -1.76 29.25 8.09
N TYR A 46 -1.60 28.38 9.10
CA TYR A 46 -0.92 27.10 9.00
C TYR A 46 -1.63 26.02 9.81
N ILE A 47 -1.35 24.75 9.46
CA ILE A 47 -1.83 23.57 10.17
C ILE A 47 -0.74 23.12 11.16
N ALA A 48 -1.12 22.86 12.41
CA ALA A 48 -0.21 22.41 13.45
C ALA A 48 -0.84 21.38 14.38
N LEU A 49 0.01 20.51 14.90
CA LEU A 49 -0.25 19.68 16.08
C LEU A 49 0.38 20.34 17.31
N SER A 50 -0.12 20.04 18.50
CA SER A 50 0.62 20.34 19.73
C SER A 50 1.91 19.52 19.81
N ASP A 51 2.91 20.02 20.53
CA ASP A 51 4.17 19.29 20.76
C ASP A 51 3.92 17.91 21.41
N LYS A 52 2.91 17.82 22.27
CA LYS A 52 2.51 16.57 22.95
C LYS A 52 1.92 15.57 21.95
N ALA A 53 0.96 15.99 21.11
CA ALA A 53 0.36 15.11 20.12
C ALA A 53 1.38 14.68 19.07
N PHE A 54 2.27 15.57 18.63
CA PHE A 54 3.36 15.25 17.72
C PHE A 54 4.35 14.23 18.32
N SER A 55 4.73 14.41 19.58
CA SER A 55 5.63 13.49 20.28
C SER A 55 5.00 12.11 20.43
N ASP A 56 3.72 12.06 20.82
CA ASP A 56 3.00 10.80 21.01
C ASP A 56 2.75 10.07 19.66
N LEU A 57 2.44 10.80 18.59
CA LEU A 57 2.34 10.25 17.24
C LEU A 57 3.68 9.70 16.75
N SER A 58 4.78 10.42 17.03
CA SER A 58 6.14 9.98 16.69
C SER A 58 6.51 8.71 17.46
N LEU A 59 6.11 8.62 18.73
CA LEU A 59 6.28 7.42 19.55
C LEU A 59 5.47 6.25 18.99
N ALA A 60 4.20 6.48 18.62
CA ALA A 60 3.34 5.47 17.99
C ALA A 60 3.97 4.90 16.71
N LYS A 61 4.48 5.79 15.83
CA LYS A 61 5.16 5.38 14.61
C LYS A 61 6.39 4.51 14.89
N LYS A 62 7.23 4.95 15.84
CA LYS A 62 8.44 4.21 16.22
C LYS A 62 8.10 2.84 16.79
N GLU A 63 7.12 2.77 17.68
CA GLU A 63 6.69 1.55 18.33
C GLU A 63 6.08 0.56 17.32
N ASN A 64 5.20 1.01 16.41
CA ASN A 64 4.69 0.20 15.32
C ASN A 64 5.83 -0.36 14.46
N TYR A 65 6.82 0.47 14.14
CA TYR A 65 7.96 0.05 13.34
C TYR A 65 8.76 -1.06 14.03
N GLU A 66 9.02 -0.92 15.34
CA GLU A 66 9.80 -1.90 16.09
C GLU A 66 9.06 -3.23 16.30
N VAL A 67 7.75 -3.20 16.59
CA VAL A 67 7.01 -4.40 16.99
C VAL A 67 6.24 -5.06 15.84
N ILE A 68 5.93 -4.33 14.77
CA ILE A 68 5.20 -4.86 13.62
C ILE A 68 6.13 -5.05 12.43
N TYR A 69 6.73 -3.96 11.93
CA TYR A 69 7.43 -3.96 10.64
C TYR A 69 8.85 -4.52 10.68
N LYS A 70 9.46 -4.66 11.86
CA LYS A 70 10.75 -5.34 12.00
C LYS A 70 10.67 -6.84 12.21
N ASP A 71 9.49 -7.44 12.15
CA ASP A 71 9.36 -8.89 12.25
C ASP A 71 10.20 -9.58 11.16
N LYS A 72 11.06 -10.52 11.61
CA LYS A 72 12.00 -11.20 10.73
C LYS A 72 11.30 -12.15 9.75
N ASN A 73 10.17 -12.74 10.14
CA ASN A 73 9.46 -13.68 9.28
C ASN A 73 8.77 -12.94 8.15
N MET A 74 8.13 -11.80 8.44
CA MET A 74 7.56 -10.92 7.42
C MET A 74 8.61 -10.42 6.45
N ASN A 75 9.76 -9.93 6.96
CA ASN A 75 10.85 -9.45 6.13
C ASN A 75 11.45 -10.56 5.25
N ASN A 76 11.56 -11.78 5.76
CA ASN A 76 12.03 -12.92 4.99
C ASN A 76 11.04 -13.30 3.89
N GLN A 77 9.75 -13.37 4.19
CA GLN A 77 8.70 -13.67 3.21
C GLN A 77 8.64 -12.59 2.13
N TYR A 78 8.69 -11.31 2.53
CA TYR A 78 8.74 -10.20 1.58
C TYR A 78 9.93 -10.34 0.63
N ASN A 79 11.15 -10.48 1.15
CA ASN A 79 12.35 -10.51 0.34
C ASN A 79 12.48 -11.78 -0.52
N SER A 80 11.98 -12.93 -0.05
CA SER A 80 12.14 -14.21 -0.75
C SER A 80 11.00 -14.53 -1.72
N ILE A 81 9.83 -13.92 -1.58
CA ILE A 81 8.65 -14.21 -2.39
C ILE A 81 8.10 -12.94 -3.04
N ILE A 82 7.67 -11.95 -2.23
CA ILE A 82 6.93 -10.80 -2.73
C ILE A 82 7.80 -9.92 -3.64
N LYS A 83 9.01 -9.59 -3.18
CA LYS A 83 9.92 -8.74 -3.96
C LYS A 83 10.26 -9.35 -5.33
N PRO A 84 10.64 -10.62 -5.46
CA PRO A 84 10.80 -11.27 -6.77
C PRO A 84 9.53 -11.22 -7.64
N MET A 85 8.35 -11.39 -7.06
CA MET A 85 7.09 -11.27 -7.81
C MET A 85 6.89 -9.86 -8.39
N PHE A 86 7.22 -8.82 -7.61
CA PHE A 86 7.20 -7.43 -8.11
C PHE A 86 8.19 -7.21 -9.24
N GLU A 87 9.39 -7.74 -9.12
CA GLU A 87 10.43 -7.64 -10.16
C GLU A 87 10.00 -8.34 -11.46
N ASP A 88 9.45 -9.55 -11.37
CA ASP A 88 8.95 -10.29 -12.52
C ASP A 88 7.81 -9.55 -13.24
N ILE A 89 6.81 -9.08 -12.50
CA ILE A 89 5.70 -8.26 -13.06
C ILE A 89 6.24 -7.00 -13.70
N TYR A 90 7.09 -6.25 -13.01
CA TYR A 90 7.64 -5.01 -13.51
C TYR A 90 8.32 -5.19 -14.86
N TYR A 91 9.23 -6.15 -14.98
CA TYR A 91 9.95 -6.37 -16.23
C TYR A 91 9.05 -6.92 -17.36
N LYS A 92 8.07 -7.76 -17.02
CA LYS A 92 7.09 -8.24 -17.99
C LYS A 92 6.25 -7.11 -18.57
N LEU A 93 5.71 -6.26 -17.70
CA LEU A 93 4.88 -5.11 -18.13
C LEU A 93 5.70 -4.08 -18.91
N LEU A 94 6.95 -3.84 -18.52
CA LEU A 94 7.86 -2.96 -19.25
C LEU A 94 8.19 -3.49 -20.64
N ASP A 95 8.37 -4.79 -20.79
CA ASP A 95 8.60 -5.45 -22.07
C ASP A 95 7.34 -5.34 -22.98
N ASP A 96 6.15 -5.53 -22.40
CA ASP A 96 4.87 -5.38 -23.10
C ASP A 96 4.69 -3.97 -23.68
N ILE A 97 5.01 -2.93 -22.90
CA ILE A 97 4.96 -1.54 -23.41
C ILE A 97 5.98 -1.34 -24.53
N LYS A 98 7.22 -1.78 -24.34
CA LYS A 98 8.28 -1.63 -25.36
C LYS A 98 7.96 -2.33 -26.69
N LYS A 99 7.22 -3.42 -26.62
CA LYS A 99 6.74 -4.18 -27.79
C LYS A 99 5.43 -3.66 -28.37
N ASN A 100 4.82 -2.69 -27.70
CA ASN A 100 3.47 -2.19 -28.02
C ASN A 100 2.44 -3.34 -28.11
N ASP A 101 2.49 -4.27 -27.14
CA ASP A 101 1.58 -5.41 -27.07
C ASP A 101 0.22 -4.98 -26.53
N GLU A 102 -0.66 -4.53 -27.40
CA GLU A 102 -2.00 -4.04 -27.07
C GLU A 102 -2.90 -5.14 -26.45
N ASP A 103 -2.54 -6.41 -26.62
CA ASP A 103 -3.25 -7.54 -26.00
C ASP A 103 -2.82 -7.81 -24.57
N SER A 104 -1.75 -7.18 -24.08
CA SER A 104 -1.26 -7.34 -22.72
C SER A 104 -2.17 -6.74 -21.65
N MET A 105 -2.00 -7.18 -20.42
CA MET A 105 -2.82 -6.72 -19.28
C MET A 105 -2.61 -5.24 -18.96
N ILE A 106 -1.40 -4.70 -19.14
CA ILE A 106 -1.13 -3.29 -18.90
C ILE A 106 -1.89 -2.38 -19.89
N PHE A 107 -1.98 -2.77 -21.16
CA PHE A 107 -2.78 -2.03 -22.13
C PHE A 107 -4.27 -2.12 -21.80
N LYS A 108 -4.79 -3.33 -21.58
CA LYS A 108 -6.23 -3.55 -21.36
C LYS A 108 -6.76 -2.96 -20.07
N HIS A 109 -6.00 -3.04 -18.98
CA HIS A 109 -6.50 -2.69 -17.65
C HIS A 109 -5.99 -1.33 -17.13
N HIS A 110 -5.00 -0.72 -17.79
CA HIS A 110 -4.41 0.53 -17.34
C HIS A 110 -4.29 1.57 -18.45
N ILE A 111 -3.49 1.33 -19.48
CA ILE A 111 -3.19 2.32 -20.51
C ILE A 111 -4.44 2.77 -21.25
N ASN A 112 -5.25 1.84 -21.76
CA ASN A 112 -6.45 2.19 -22.54
C ASN A 112 -7.49 2.92 -21.69
N PRO A 113 -7.91 2.42 -20.50
CA PRO A 113 -8.89 3.12 -19.66
C PRO A 113 -8.43 4.51 -19.20
N ILE A 114 -7.17 4.65 -18.79
CA ILE A 114 -6.62 5.95 -18.34
C ILE A 114 -6.41 6.88 -19.53
N GLY A 115 -5.82 6.38 -20.62
CA GLY A 115 -5.58 7.16 -21.82
C GLY A 115 -6.87 7.70 -22.44
N ASP A 116 -7.94 6.91 -22.44
CA ASP A 116 -9.26 7.37 -22.89
C ASP A 116 -9.83 8.47 -22.00
N ALA A 117 -9.70 8.34 -20.68
CA ALA A 117 -10.14 9.35 -19.72
C ALA A 117 -9.31 10.63 -19.85
N LEU A 118 -7.99 10.56 -19.94
CA LEU A 118 -7.11 11.72 -20.05
C LEU A 118 -7.31 12.45 -21.38
N ARG A 119 -7.43 11.74 -22.48
CA ARG A 119 -7.74 12.36 -23.80
C ARG A 119 -9.08 13.07 -23.77
N LYS A 120 -10.09 12.47 -23.15
CA LYS A 120 -11.45 13.03 -23.09
C LYS A 120 -11.55 14.28 -22.23
N TYR A 121 -10.87 14.31 -21.09
CA TYR A 121 -11.06 15.37 -20.07
C TYR A 121 -9.91 16.37 -20.01
N GLN A 122 -8.70 16.03 -20.45
CA GLN A 122 -7.50 16.85 -20.27
C GLN A 122 -6.67 17.03 -21.55
N SER A 123 -7.01 16.37 -22.65
CA SER A 123 -6.25 16.39 -23.91
C SER A 123 -4.78 15.95 -23.76
N ILE A 124 -4.53 15.01 -22.82
CA ILE A 124 -3.21 14.45 -22.53
C ILE A 124 -3.09 13.08 -23.20
N ASP A 125 -1.97 12.84 -23.88
CA ASP A 125 -1.60 11.51 -24.36
C ASP A 125 -0.79 10.79 -23.29
N TYR A 126 -1.40 9.80 -22.64
CA TYR A 126 -0.76 9.05 -21.55
C TYR A 126 0.45 8.23 -22.01
N LEU A 127 0.48 7.79 -23.27
CA LEU A 127 1.64 7.08 -23.85
C LEU A 127 2.85 8.00 -24.09
N SER A 128 2.71 9.32 -23.93
CA SER A 128 3.85 10.23 -23.94
C SER A 128 4.67 10.23 -22.65
N GLU A 129 4.14 9.60 -21.57
CA GLU A 129 4.87 9.40 -20.32
C GLU A 129 6.00 8.37 -20.47
N GLU A 130 6.95 8.43 -19.56
CA GLU A 130 8.04 7.45 -19.45
C GLU A 130 7.48 6.03 -19.21
N ASN A 131 7.92 5.06 -20.00
CA ASN A 131 7.45 3.66 -19.87
C ASN A 131 7.57 3.11 -18.44
N ASN A 132 8.66 3.46 -17.74
CA ASN A 132 8.88 3.07 -16.35
C ASN A 132 7.82 3.67 -15.42
N GLN A 133 7.43 4.92 -15.65
CA GLN A 133 6.41 5.59 -14.86
C GLN A 133 5.05 4.92 -15.06
N ILE A 134 4.67 4.62 -16.29
CA ILE A 134 3.41 3.92 -16.61
C ILE A 134 3.33 2.57 -15.89
N VAL A 135 4.43 1.79 -15.89
CA VAL A 135 4.49 0.51 -15.18
C VAL A 135 4.33 0.69 -13.67
N VAL A 136 5.03 1.68 -13.10
CA VAL A 136 4.94 1.97 -11.66
C VAL A 136 3.54 2.41 -11.26
N ASP A 137 2.91 3.28 -12.06
CA ASP A 137 1.53 3.74 -11.83
C ASP A 137 0.54 2.57 -11.87
N TYR A 138 0.71 1.66 -12.84
CA TYR A 138 -0.14 0.46 -12.89
C TYR A 138 0.03 -0.43 -11.67
N ILE A 139 1.26 -0.77 -11.31
CA ILE A 139 1.54 -1.61 -10.13
C ILE A 139 1.02 -0.93 -8.85
N ALA A 140 1.24 0.36 -8.69
CA ALA A 140 0.77 1.12 -7.52
C ALA A 140 -0.76 1.22 -7.42
N SER A 141 -1.48 1.06 -8.54
CA SER A 141 -2.94 1.06 -8.58
C SER A 141 -3.59 -0.29 -8.23
N MET A 142 -2.80 -1.36 -8.13
CA MET A 142 -3.31 -2.71 -7.86
C MET A 142 -3.71 -2.87 -6.40
N THR A 143 -4.78 -3.63 -6.17
CA THR A 143 -5.02 -4.26 -4.87
C THR A 143 -4.14 -5.50 -4.71
N ASP A 144 -3.92 -5.95 -3.48
CA ASP A 144 -3.12 -7.15 -3.22
C ASP A 144 -3.69 -8.38 -3.95
N ASP A 145 -5.01 -8.55 -3.94
CA ASP A 145 -5.69 -9.65 -4.63
C ASP A 145 -5.47 -9.61 -6.16
N TYR A 146 -5.57 -8.40 -6.73
CA TYR A 146 -5.33 -8.22 -8.15
C TYR A 146 -3.88 -8.54 -8.52
N PHE A 147 -2.91 -8.07 -7.74
CA PHE A 147 -1.49 -8.35 -7.92
C PHE A 147 -1.19 -9.85 -7.90
N ILE A 148 -1.71 -10.57 -6.90
CA ILE A 148 -1.54 -12.03 -6.77
C ILE A 148 -2.18 -12.77 -7.95
N ALA A 149 -3.39 -12.39 -8.35
CA ALA A 149 -4.09 -12.97 -9.48
C ALA A 149 -3.37 -12.73 -10.81
N LEU A 150 -2.90 -11.50 -11.03
CA LEU A 150 -2.12 -11.12 -12.21
C LEU A 150 -0.80 -11.90 -12.28
N TYR A 151 -0.08 -12.00 -11.17
CA TYR A 151 1.16 -12.77 -11.12
C TYR A 151 0.94 -14.22 -11.52
N LYS A 152 -0.05 -14.87 -10.92
CA LYS A 152 -0.41 -16.26 -11.23
C LYS A 152 -0.82 -16.44 -12.70
N PHE A 153 -1.51 -15.45 -13.27
CA PHE A 153 -1.90 -15.47 -14.68
C PHE A 153 -0.70 -15.34 -15.62
N LEU A 154 0.23 -14.43 -15.33
CA LEU A 154 1.40 -14.17 -16.17
C LEU A 154 2.50 -15.24 -16.00
N PHE A 155 2.61 -15.84 -14.82
CA PHE A 155 3.68 -16.75 -14.45
C PHE A 155 3.13 -18.04 -13.81
N PRO A 156 2.31 -18.83 -14.54
CA PRO A 156 1.65 -20.01 -13.96
C PRO A 156 2.61 -21.09 -13.44
N GLU A 157 3.83 -21.15 -13.99
CA GLU A 157 4.87 -22.13 -13.60
C GLU A 157 5.89 -21.52 -12.59
N SER A 158 5.63 -20.34 -12.06
CA SER A 158 6.54 -19.72 -11.09
C SER A 158 6.59 -20.50 -9.79
N LYS A 159 7.78 -20.53 -9.19
CA LYS A 159 7.99 -21.04 -7.83
C LYS A 159 7.49 -20.08 -6.73
N TYR A 160 7.24 -18.83 -7.11
CA TYR A 160 6.76 -17.82 -6.16
C TYR A 160 5.24 -17.82 -6.14
N SER A 161 4.67 -18.01 -4.97
CA SER A 161 3.22 -17.95 -4.75
C SER A 161 2.92 -17.40 -3.37
N VAL A 162 1.81 -16.68 -3.27
CA VAL A 162 1.22 -16.24 -2.00
C VAL A 162 -0.12 -16.96 -1.88
N GLU A 163 -0.30 -17.66 -0.78
CA GLU A 163 -1.60 -18.24 -0.45
C GLU A 163 -2.44 -17.13 0.21
N TYR A 164 -3.55 -16.82 -0.43
CA TYR A 164 -4.54 -15.90 0.10
C TYR A 164 -5.64 -16.69 0.80
N GLU A 165 -5.84 -16.44 2.09
CA GLU A 165 -6.99 -16.95 2.81
C GLU A 165 -8.14 -15.94 2.72
N PRO A 166 -9.22 -16.26 1.98
CA PRO A 166 -10.34 -15.34 1.87
C PRO A 166 -11.04 -15.18 3.22
N TYR A 167 -11.46 -13.96 3.54
CA TYR A 167 -12.15 -13.58 4.78
C TYR A 167 -13.33 -14.50 5.14
N PHE A 168 -13.97 -15.11 4.16
CA PHE A 168 -15.14 -15.98 4.36
C PHE A 168 -14.80 -17.46 4.59
N LYS A 169 -13.54 -17.82 4.72
CA LYS A 169 -13.14 -19.19 5.12
C LYS A 169 -13.21 -19.40 6.65
N LEU A 170 -13.43 -18.35 7.40
CA LEU A 170 -13.46 -18.34 8.86
C LEU A 170 -14.89 -18.37 9.45
N ILE A 171 -15.90 -18.68 8.64
CA ILE A 171 -17.30 -18.85 9.08
C ILE A 171 -17.70 -20.30 8.95
#